data_69edcad8fca18cc79b684692993017ce
#
_entry.id   69edcad8fca18cc79b684692993017ce
#
_cell.length_a   1.000
_cell.length_b   1.000
_cell.length_c   1.000
_cell.angle_alpha   90.00
_cell.angle_beta   90.00
_cell.angle_gamma   90.00
#
_symmetry.space_group_name_H-M   'P 1'
#
loop_
_entity.id
_entity.type
_entity.pdbx_description
1 polymer ?
#
loop_
_entity_poly.entity_id
_entity_poly.type
_entity_poly.pdbx_seq_one_letter_code
_entity_poly.pdbx_strand_id
1 'polypeptide(L)'
;MFSNRQWTRGAALPVMALQLLWPLTAFSQGVTVPQPTVPVEEEDIRHPRASVTGYFYKEGAYFVPVVAVDHAGFHAEARYNYEAQKTGSVWIGWSVEAGSELHLNLTPIFGGVFGDVNGFAMGLEWSLSWKKLTLYSELELVVDLGPDESHFFYVWTELDWQVLDWMRLGGAVQRTRAISSPRVVQWGPLIGFDVGKFSLTAYWFNPGQSDNQYWAVSFGAGL
;
A
#
# COMPACT_ATOMS: atom_id res chain seq x y z
N MET A 1 -8.45 50.32 38.83
CA MET A 1 -9.21 50.59 37.62
C MET A 1 -8.29 50.27 36.44
N PHE A 2 -8.32 49.04 35.96
CA PHE A 2 -8.03 48.69 34.60
C PHE A 2 -8.09 47.20 34.42
N SER A 3 -8.96 46.85 33.59
CA SER A 3 -9.46 45.65 33.07
C SER A 3 -8.37 44.66 32.59
N ASN A 4 -8.33 43.53 33.22
CA ASN A 4 -7.78 42.28 32.68
C ASN A 4 -8.53 41.89 31.43
N ARG A 5 -7.89 41.90 30.29
CA ARG A 5 -8.33 41.08 29.14
C ARG A 5 -7.55 39.79 29.10
N GLN A 6 -8.21 38.77 29.54
CA GLN A 6 -7.84 37.37 29.30
C GLN A 6 -7.77 37.10 27.81
N TRP A 7 -6.60 36.77 27.36
CA TRP A 7 -6.45 36.00 26.09
C TRP A 7 -6.55 34.56 26.45
N THR A 8 -7.78 34.08 26.45
CA THR A 8 -8.08 32.67 26.61
C THR A 8 -8.28 32.04 25.26
N ARG A 9 -7.52 31.00 25.01
CA ARG A 9 -8.02 29.76 24.48
C ARG A 9 -8.66 29.81 23.10
N GLY A 10 -7.87 29.56 22.09
CA GLY A 10 -8.43 29.39 20.76
C GLY A 10 -7.51 28.78 19.69
N ALA A 11 -6.46 28.07 20.07
CA ALA A 11 -5.55 27.54 19.06
C ALA A 11 -5.17 26.05 19.20
N ALA A 12 -5.74 25.33 20.16
CA ALA A 12 -5.34 23.93 20.39
C ALA A 12 -6.26 22.87 19.74
N LEU A 13 -7.48 23.22 19.41
CA LEU A 13 -8.47 22.26 18.88
C LEU A 13 -8.30 21.90 17.39
N PRO A 14 -7.87 22.78 16.48
CA PRO A 14 -7.71 22.37 15.09
C PRO A 14 -6.51 21.43 14.86
N VAL A 15 -5.47 21.54 15.69
CA VAL A 15 -4.27 20.67 15.54
C VAL A 15 -4.55 19.22 15.99
N MET A 16 -5.35 19.04 17.03
CA MET A 16 -5.71 17.70 17.50
C MET A 16 -6.72 16.99 16.58
N ALA A 17 -7.65 17.75 16.01
CA ALA A 17 -8.61 17.20 15.04
C ALA A 17 -7.92 16.80 13.72
N LEU A 18 -6.91 17.56 13.30
CA LEU A 18 -6.12 17.23 12.13
C LEU A 18 -5.23 15.98 12.35
N GLN A 19 -4.71 15.78 13.57
CA GLN A 19 -3.93 14.60 13.91
C GLN A 19 -4.76 13.31 13.98
N LEU A 20 -6.06 13.41 14.29
CA LEU A 20 -6.96 12.27 14.32
C LEU A 20 -7.49 11.89 12.91
N LEU A 21 -7.54 12.83 11.99
CA LEU A 21 -7.94 12.59 10.60
C LEU A 21 -6.76 12.19 9.71
N TRP A 22 -5.54 12.58 10.08
CA TRP A 22 -4.33 12.33 9.32
C TRP A 22 -3.96 10.84 9.15
N PRO A 23 -4.11 9.96 10.15
CA PRO A 23 -3.87 8.54 9.93
C PRO A 23 -4.82 7.91 8.91
N LEU A 24 -6.01 8.47 8.72
CA LEU A 24 -7.00 7.95 7.76
C LEU A 24 -6.71 8.36 6.31
N THR A 25 -6.01 9.46 6.10
CA THR A 25 -5.69 9.94 4.74
C THR A 25 -4.35 9.42 4.21
N ALA A 26 -3.48 8.92 5.09
CA ALA A 26 -2.15 8.45 4.72
C ALA A 26 -2.09 6.93 4.44
N PHE A 27 -3.20 6.22 4.50
CA PHE A 27 -3.25 4.76 4.45
C PHE A 27 -4.05 4.25 3.27
N SER A 28 -3.65 4.60 2.11
CA SER A 28 -4.13 3.88 0.95
C SER A 28 -3.03 2.95 0.46
N GLN A 29 -3.32 1.68 0.41
CA GLN A 29 -2.34 0.66 0.10
C GLN A 29 -3.00 -0.50 -0.59
N GLY A 30 -2.66 -0.71 -1.84
CA GLY A 30 -2.95 -1.92 -2.53
C GLY A 30 -1.87 -2.96 -2.21
N VAL A 31 -2.29 -4.12 -1.88
CA VAL A 31 -1.42 -5.27 -1.83
C VAL A 31 -1.36 -5.82 -3.24
N THR A 32 -0.23 -5.64 -3.90
CA THR A 32 0.07 -6.47 -5.06
C THR A 32 0.33 -7.85 -4.50
N VAL A 33 -0.57 -8.77 -4.76
CA VAL A 33 -0.41 -10.16 -4.33
C VAL A 33 0.85 -10.70 -4.99
N PRO A 34 1.85 -11.17 -4.22
CA PRO A 34 3.00 -11.85 -4.81
C PRO A 34 2.48 -13.02 -5.63
N GLN A 35 2.72 -13.01 -6.94
CA GLN A 35 2.38 -14.12 -7.80
C GLN A 35 3.25 -15.32 -7.39
N PRO A 36 2.67 -16.50 -7.21
CA PRO A 36 3.49 -17.70 -7.10
C PRO A 36 4.30 -17.80 -8.40
N THR A 37 5.62 -17.79 -8.28
CA THR A 37 6.54 -17.94 -9.40
C THR A 37 6.47 -19.36 -9.94
N VAL A 38 5.54 -19.63 -10.82
CA VAL A 38 5.60 -20.80 -11.72
C VAL A 38 6.46 -20.33 -12.89
N PRO A 39 7.49 -21.11 -13.32
CA PRO A 39 8.22 -20.81 -14.53
C PRO A 39 7.23 -20.92 -15.70
N VAL A 40 6.88 -19.79 -16.27
CA VAL A 40 6.01 -19.74 -17.44
C VAL A 40 6.92 -19.76 -18.65
N GLU A 41 6.76 -20.78 -19.53
CA GLU A 41 7.17 -20.71 -20.91
C GLU A 41 6.59 -19.44 -21.54
N GLU A 42 7.37 -18.75 -22.36
CA GLU A 42 7.02 -17.50 -23.05
C GLU A 42 5.81 -17.69 -23.98
N GLU A 43 4.62 -17.72 -23.43
CA GLU A 43 3.43 -17.37 -24.20
C GLU A 43 3.12 -15.90 -23.88
N ASP A 44 2.88 -15.13 -24.94
CA ASP A 44 2.52 -13.71 -24.97
C ASP A 44 1.11 -13.48 -24.32
N ILE A 45 0.97 -13.90 -23.05
CA ILE A 45 -0.28 -13.93 -22.32
C ILE A 45 -0.36 -12.70 -21.43
N ARG A 46 -1.43 -11.95 -21.59
CA ARG A 46 -1.80 -10.88 -20.64
C ARG A 46 -2.20 -11.52 -19.32
N HIS A 47 -1.65 -11.01 -18.22
CA HIS A 47 -2.00 -11.45 -16.86
C HIS A 47 -2.78 -10.35 -16.14
N PRO A 48 -4.09 -10.20 -16.44
CA PRO A 48 -4.91 -9.26 -15.69
C PRO A 48 -5.16 -9.79 -14.28
N ARG A 49 -5.10 -8.89 -13.32
CA ARG A 49 -5.41 -9.19 -11.92
C ARG A 49 -6.26 -8.08 -11.32
N ALA A 50 -7.08 -8.44 -10.36
CA ALA A 50 -7.84 -7.49 -9.56
C ALA A 50 -7.71 -7.85 -8.09
N SER A 51 -7.67 -6.83 -7.24
CA SER A 51 -7.70 -7.01 -5.79
C SER A 51 -8.55 -5.94 -5.12
N VAL A 52 -8.99 -6.25 -3.92
CA VAL A 52 -9.59 -5.28 -3.01
C VAL A 52 -9.06 -5.52 -1.61
N THR A 53 -8.56 -4.46 -0.98
CA THR A 53 -8.14 -4.49 0.42
C THR A 53 -9.10 -3.67 1.25
N GLY A 54 -9.69 -4.30 2.27
CA GLY A 54 -10.49 -3.64 3.29
C GLY A 54 -9.64 -3.32 4.51
N TYR A 55 -9.64 -2.07 4.94
CA TYR A 55 -9.00 -1.60 6.16
C TYR A 55 -10.06 -1.37 7.23
N PHE A 56 -9.92 -2.01 8.38
CA PHE A 56 -10.90 -2.02 9.46
C PHE A 56 -10.30 -1.42 10.73
N TYR A 57 -10.68 -0.19 11.01
CA TYR A 57 -10.31 0.58 12.19
C TYR A 57 -11.44 0.59 13.21
N LYS A 58 -11.16 1.04 14.41
CA LYS A 58 -12.15 1.21 15.47
C LYS A 58 -13.28 2.19 15.07
N GLU A 59 -12.93 3.21 14.30
CA GLU A 59 -13.84 4.31 13.91
C GLU A 59 -14.55 4.05 12.57
N GLY A 60 -14.20 3.01 11.84
CA GLY A 60 -14.80 2.71 10.53
C GLY A 60 -13.91 1.87 9.62
N ALA A 61 -14.36 1.72 8.39
CA ALA A 61 -13.63 0.95 7.38
C ALA A 61 -13.62 1.69 6.04
N TYR A 62 -12.60 1.41 5.24
CA TYR A 62 -12.56 1.81 3.83
C TYR A 62 -11.96 0.70 2.95
N PHE A 63 -12.19 0.80 1.65
CA PHE A 63 -11.78 -0.22 0.69
C PHE A 63 -10.90 0.40 -0.39
N VAL A 64 -9.93 -0.39 -0.82
CA VAL A 64 -8.93 -0.03 -1.82
C VAL A 64 -8.98 -1.07 -2.94
N PRO A 65 -9.76 -0.84 -3.99
CA PRO A 65 -9.72 -1.65 -5.20
C PRO A 65 -8.51 -1.28 -6.06
N VAL A 66 -7.91 -2.31 -6.65
CA VAL A 66 -6.79 -2.24 -7.58
C VAL A 66 -7.06 -3.18 -8.74
N VAL A 67 -6.78 -2.73 -9.96
CA VAL A 67 -6.75 -3.59 -11.15
C VAL A 67 -5.44 -3.36 -11.88
N ALA A 68 -4.82 -4.44 -12.33
CA ALA A 68 -3.55 -4.37 -13.01
C ALA A 68 -3.48 -5.35 -14.18
N VAL A 69 -2.60 -5.08 -15.11
CA VAL A 69 -2.26 -5.98 -16.22
C VAL A 69 -0.76 -5.94 -16.47
N ASP A 70 -0.19 -7.13 -16.59
CA ASP A 70 1.20 -7.32 -16.99
C ASP A 70 1.23 -8.01 -18.36
N HIS A 71 2.13 -7.57 -19.25
CA HIS A 71 2.28 -8.13 -20.57
C HIS A 71 3.69 -7.86 -21.12
N ALA A 72 4.48 -8.91 -21.36
CA ALA A 72 5.82 -8.82 -21.94
C ALA A 72 6.72 -7.74 -21.24
N GLY A 73 6.71 -7.72 -19.90
CA GLY A 73 7.41 -6.73 -19.09
C GLY A 73 6.67 -5.42 -18.88
N PHE A 74 5.73 -5.04 -19.75
CA PHE A 74 4.90 -3.86 -19.52
C PHE A 74 3.95 -4.08 -18.36
N HIS A 75 3.85 -3.09 -17.48
CA HIS A 75 2.95 -3.03 -16.33
C HIS A 75 2.00 -1.85 -16.47
N ALA A 76 0.71 -2.06 -16.21
CA ALA A 76 -0.26 -0.98 -16.07
C ALA A 76 -1.22 -1.29 -14.92
N GLU A 77 -1.56 -0.24 -14.16
CA GLU A 77 -2.39 -0.39 -12.97
C GLU A 77 -3.32 0.82 -12.80
N ALA A 78 -4.50 0.58 -12.22
CA ALA A 78 -5.43 1.60 -11.77
C ALA A 78 -5.86 1.29 -10.34
N ARG A 79 -5.84 2.31 -9.49
CA ARG A 79 -6.12 2.22 -8.06
C ARG A 79 -7.16 3.26 -7.64
N TYR A 80 -7.88 2.97 -6.56
CA TYR A 80 -8.75 3.94 -5.91
C TYR A 80 -8.61 3.86 -4.39
N ASN A 81 -8.61 4.99 -3.71
CA ASN A 81 -8.32 5.13 -2.28
C ASN A 81 -6.92 4.61 -1.86
N TYR A 82 -5.98 4.48 -2.78
CA TYR A 82 -4.66 3.92 -2.52
C TYR A 82 -3.71 4.99 -1.97
N GLU A 83 -3.44 6.03 -2.71
CA GLU A 83 -2.55 7.14 -2.32
C GLU A 83 -3.19 8.03 -1.26
N ALA A 84 -4.50 8.24 -1.35
CA ALA A 84 -5.33 8.91 -0.35
C ALA A 84 -6.78 8.50 -0.52
N GLN A 85 -7.61 8.73 0.49
CA GLN A 85 -9.07 8.52 0.35
C GLN A 85 -9.64 9.48 -0.71
N LYS A 86 -10.65 9.02 -1.44
CA LYS A 86 -11.31 9.74 -2.55
C LYS A 86 -10.33 10.16 -3.66
N THR A 87 -9.26 9.43 -3.80
CA THR A 87 -8.22 9.65 -4.79
C THR A 87 -8.11 8.43 -5.68
N GLY A 88 -8.08 8.64 -6.98
CA GLY A 88 -7.78 7.63 -7.97
C GLY A 88 -6.40 7.83 -8.55
N SER A 89 -5.81 6.76 -9.07
CA SER A 89 -4.53 6.83 -9.77
C SER A 89 -4.47 5.85 -10.92
N VAL A 90 -3.64 6.17 -11.89
CA VAL A 90 -3.28 5.27 -13.00
C VAL A 90 -1.77 5.26 -13.14
N TRP A 91 -1.22 4.07 -13.35
CA TRP A 91 0.20 3.82 -13.37
C TRP A 91 0.62 3.04 -14.60
N ILE A 92 1.82 3.30 -15.05
CA ILE A 92 2.52 2.49 -16.05
C ILE A 92 3.92 2.18 -15.55
N GLY A 93 4.45 1.04 -15.93
CA GLY A 93 5.76 0.59 -15.50
C GLY A 93 6.36 -0.44 -16.44
N TRP A 94 7.55 -0.89 -16.07
CA TRP A 94 8.25 -1.94 -16.79
C TRP A 94 8.96 -2.87 -15.83
N SER A 95 8.60 -4.16 -15.88
CA SER A 95 9.18 -5.18 -15.03
C SER A 95 10.46 -5.75 -15.66
N VAL A 96 11.48 -5.91 -14.82
CA VAL A 96 12.74 -6.56 -15.17
C VAL A 96 13.01 -7.65 -14.14
N GLU A 97 13.29 -8.85 -14.62
CA GLU A 97 13.57 -10.01 -13.80
C GLU A 97 15.03 -10.45 -13.93
N ALA A 98 15.59 -10.94 -12.84
CA ALA A 98 16.96 -11.44 -12.80
C ALA A 98 17.12 -12.55 -11.76
N GLY A 99 18.03 -13.48 -12.06
CA GLY A 99 18.37 -14.58 -11.15
C GLY A 99 17.58 -15.85 -11.39
N SER A 100 17.95 -16.93 -10.72
CA SER A 100 17.33 -18.24 -10.82
C SER A 100 16.96 -18.81 -9.45
N GLU A 101 17.94 -19.17 -8.60
CA GLU A 101 17.66 -19.59 -7.21
C GLU A 101 17.22 -18.41 -6.32
N LEU A 102 17.88 -17.27 -6.50
CA LEU A 102 17.49 -15.99 -5.92
C LEU A 102 16.90 -15.17 -7.06
N HIS A 103 15.57 -15.05 -7.07
CA HIS A 103 14.82 -14.39 -8.12
C HIS A 103 14.45 -12.98 -7.70
N LEU A 104 14.88 -11.99 -8.47
CA LEU A 104 14.60 -10.57 -8.30
C LEU A 104 13.68 -10.10 -9.40
N ASN A 105 12.58 -9.46 -9.03
CA ASN A 105 11.73 -8.69 -9.94
C ASN A 105 11.79 -7.22 -9.51
N LEU A 106 11.94 -6.31 -10.47
CA LEU A 106 11.95 -4.85 -10.29
C LEU A 106 11.01 -4.22 -11.29
N THR A 107 10.06 -3.42 -10.79
CA THR A 107 9.08 -2.71 -11.62
C THR A 107 9.06 -1.23 -11.23
N PRO A 108 9.91 -0.39 -11.85
CA PRO A 108 9.73 1.06 -11.76
C PRO A 108 8.39 1.45 -12.37
N ILE A 109 7.63 2.28 -11.64
CA ILE A 109 6.30 2.75 -12.01
C ILE A 109 6.24 4.28 -11.98
N PHE A 110 5.41 4.85 -12.86
CA PHE A 110 5.11 6.26 -12.89
C PHE A 110 3.61 6.46 -13.16
N GLY A 111 2.98 7.39 -12.44
CA GLY A 111 1.53 7.54 -12.48
C GLY A 111 1.03 8.96 -12.32
N GLY A 112 -0.24 9.13 -12.68
CA GLY A 112 -1.05 10.31 -12.40
C GLY A 112 -2.02 10.04 -11.26
N VAL A 113 -2.17 11.00 -10.37
CA VAL A 113 -3.03 10.95 -9.18
C VAL A 113 -4.09 12.05 -9.29
N PHE A 114 -5.34 11.76 -8.98
CA PHE A 114 -6.47 12.67 -9.16
C PHE A 114 -7.58 12.43 -8.13
N GLY A 115 -8.16 13.51 -7.61
CA GLY A 115 -9.19 13.48 -6.56
C GLY A 115 -8.86 14.46 -5.43
N ASP A 116 -8.88 14.01 -4.19
CA ASP A 116 -8.49 14.84 -3.04
C ASP A 116 -6.98 15.17 -3.08
N VAL A 117 -6.17 14.31 -3.70
CA VAL A 117 -4.78 14.59 -4.10
C VAL A 117 -4.74 14.67 -5.63
N ASN A 118 -4.07 15.68 -6.19
CA ASN A 118 -3.94 15.86 -7.64
C ASN A 118 -2.49 16.11 -8.01
N GLY A 119 -1.91 15.22 -8.82
CA GLY A 119 -0.52 15.37 -9.19
C GLY A 119 0.03 14.18 -9.96
N PHE A 120 1.29 13.92 -9.71
CA PHE A 120 1.97 12.76 -10.26
C PHE A 120 2.69 11.98 -9.16
N ALA A 121 2.98 10.74 -9.44
CA ALA A 121 3.72 9.90 -8.53
C ALA A 121 4.74 9.04 -9.29
N MET A 122 5.79 8.66 -8.59
CA MET A 122 6.79 7.73 -9.07
C MET A 122 7.04 6.68 -8.00
N GLY A 123 7.28 5.46 -8.41
CA GLY A 123 7.45 4.36 -7.49
C GLY A 123 8.37 3.26 -8.01
N LEU A 124 8.65 2.33 -7.13
CA LEU A 124 9.36 1.11 -7.41
C LEU A 124 8.70 -0.02 -6.64
N GLU A 125 8.13 -0.96 -7.36
CA GLU A 125 7.77 -2.26 -6.81
C GLU A 125 8.94 -3.23 -7.03
N TRP A 126 9.24 -4.05 -6.04
CA TRP A 126 10.23 -5.08 -6.21
C TRP A 126 9.98 -6.27 -5.31
N SER A 127 10.39 -7.44 -5.76
CA SER A 127 10.36 -8.65 -4.96
C SER A 127 11.66 -9.43 -5.08
N LEU A 128 12.03 -10.09 -4.00
CA LEU A 128 13.18 -10.98 -3.92
C LEU A 128 12.71 -12.31 -3.35
N SER A 129 12.74 -13.35 -4.16
CA SER A 129 12.30 -14.69 -3.77
C SER A 129 13.47 -15.66 -3.70
N TRP A 130 13.53 -16.42 -2.62
CA TRP A 130 14.50 -17.49 -2.42
C TRP A 130 13.84 -18.69 -1.76
N LYS A 131 13.74 -19.79 -2.51
CA LYS A 131 13.04 -21.01 -2.08
C LYS A 131 11.60 -20.69 -1.66
N LYS A 132 11.31 -20.76 -0.37
CA LYS A 132 10.01 -20.51 0.25
C LYS A 132 9.86 -19.13 0.90
N LEU A 133 10.89 -18.30 0.79
CA LEU A 133 10.87 -16.93 1.32
C LEU A 133 10.68 -15.93 0.19
N THR A 134 9.82 -14.96 0.40
CA THR A 134 9.63 -13.82 -0.49
C THR A 134 9.66 -12.53 0.32
N LEU A 135 10.50 -11.62 -0.09
CA LEU A 135 10.52 -10.24 0.38
C LEU A 135 9.95 -9.38 -0.74
N TYR A 136 8.84 -8.70 -0.47
CA TYR A 136 8.23 -7.73 -1.39
C TYR A 136 8.33 -6.34 -0.79
N SER A 137 8.54 -5.34 -1.60
CA SER A 137 8.44 -3.94 -1.18
C SER A 137 7.98 -3.04 -2.31
N GLU A 138 7.17 -2.07 -1.94
CA GLU A 138 6.71 -0.97 -2.76
C GLU A 138 7.16 0.35 -2.15
N LEU A 139 7.70 1.23 -2.97
CA LEU A 139 8.12 2.56 -2.61
C LEU A 139 7.42 3.55 -3.52
N GLU A 140 6.84 4.61 -2.96
CA GLU A 140 6.16 5.65 -3.73
C GLU A 140 6.53 7.04 -3.21
N LEU A 141 6.73 7.95 -4.15
CA LEU A 141 6.78 9.38 -3.91
C LEU A 141 5.62 10.03 -4.66
N VAL A 142 4.69 10.61 -3.94
CA VAL A 142 3.56 11.36 -4.50
C VAL A 142 3.86 12.86 -4.39
N VAL A 143 3.79 13.53 -5.53
CA VAL A 143 3.94 14.98 -5.66
C VAL A 143 2.57 15.58 -5.92
N ASP A 144 1.97 16.14 -4.88
CA ASP A 144 0.70 16.84 -4.96
C ASP A 144 0.91 18.22 -5.58
N LEU A 145 0.14 18.55 -6.60
CA LEU A 145 0.11 19.86 -7.28
C LEU A 145 -1.12 20.68 -6.85
N GLY A 146 -1.90 20.16 -5.91
CA GLY A 146 -3.02 20.86 -5.32
C GLY A 146 -2.58 22.00 -4.38
N PRO A 147 -3.54 22.81 -3.90
CA PRO A 147 -3.23 23.97 -3.06
C PRO A 147 -2.64 23.63 -1.68
N ASP A 148 -2.84 22.40 -1.20
CA ASP A 148 -2.36 21.97 0.11
C ASP A 148 -0.94 21.40 0.08
N GLU A 149 -0.35 21.19 -1.11
CA GLU A 149 1.01 20.66 -1.35
C GLU A 149 1.34 19.46 -0.46
N SER A 150 0.42 18.50 -0.39
CA SER A 150 0.49 17.33 0.49
C SER A 150 1.42 16.25 -0.07
N HIS A 151 2.65 16.59 -0.39
CA HIS A 151 3.63 15.62 -0.86
C HIS A 151 3.92 14.59 0.22
N PHE A 152 4.01 13.31 -0.16
CA PHE A 152 4.36 12.25 0.77
C PHE A 152 5.20 11.15 0.14
N PHE A 153 5.94 10.47 0.99
CA PHE A 153 6.69 9.26 0.68
C PHE A 153 6.10 8.10 1.43
N TYR A 154 5.86 7.00 0.72
CA TYR A 154 5.28 5.79 1.21
C TYR A 154 6.21 4.60 0.98
N VAL A 155 6.23 3.66 1.90
CA VAL A 155 6.89 2.36 1.77
C VAL A 155 6.00 1.29 2.39
N TRP A 156 5.77 0.24 1.64
CA TRP A 156 5.22 -1.03 2.11
C TRP A 156 6.28 -2.11 1.96
N THR A 157 6.38 -3.02 2.91
CA THR A 157 7.31 -4.15 2.84
C THR A 157 6.68 -5.35 3.51
N GLU A 158 6.72 -6.50 2.86
CA GLU A 158 6.28 -7.79 3.37
C GLU A 158 7.43 -8.80 3.31
N LEU A 159 7.53 -9.64 4.32
CA LEU A 159 8.36 -10.82 4.33
C LEU A 159 7.48 -12.03 4.58
N ASP A 160 7.39 -12.90 3.60
CA ASP A 160 6.55 -14.09 3.59
C ASP A 160 7.38 -15.38 3.61
N TRP A 161 6.87 -16.37 4.30
CA TRP A 161 7.32 -17.75 4.25
C TRP A 161 6.16 -18.65 3.80
N GLN A 162 6.35 -19.33 2.66
CA GLN A 162 5.40 -20.32 2.14
C GLN A 162 5.50 -21.59 2.98
N VAL A 163 4.60 -21.74 3.95
CA VAL A 163 4.57 -22.87 4.89
C VAL A 163 4.03 -24.12 4.20
N LEU A 164 2.90 -23.96 3.50
CA LEU A 164 2.26 -24.97 2.66
C LEU A 164 2.06 -24.38 1.26
N ASP A 165 1.81 -25.20 0.27
CA ASP A 165 1.62 -24.74 -1.13
C ASP A 165 0.43 -23.75 -1.30
N TRP A 166 -0.48 -23.73 -0.33
CA TRP A 166 -1.67 -22.88 -0.31
C TRP A 166 -1.69 -21.89 0.87
N MET A 167 -0.65 -21.86 1.75
CA MET A 167 -0.62 -21.00 2.95
C MET A 167 0.75 -20.40 3.17
N ARG A 168 0.77 -19.10 3.42
CA ARG A 168 1.96 -18.33 3.79
C ARG A 168 1.75 -17.61 5.11
N LEU A 169 2.84 -17.45 5.86
CA LEU A 169 2.92 -16.68 7.10
C LEU A 169 4.04 -15.66 6.96
N GLY A 170 3.85 -14.51 7.58
CA GLY A 170 4.86 -13.47 7.46
C GLY A 170 4.60 -12.26 8.33
N GLY A 171 5.21 -11.16 7.94
CA GLY A 171 5.01 -9.87 8.56
C GLY A 171 5.06 -8.75 7.54
N ALA A 172 4.32 -7.69 7.83
CA ALA A 172 4.28 -6.49 7.02
C ALA A 172 4.71 -5.27 7.84
N VAL A 173 5.40 -4.35 7.18
CA VAL A 173 5.74 -3.03 7.71
C VAL A 173 5.33 -2.00 6.68
N GLN A 174 4.64 -0.97 7.15
CA GLN A 174 4.36 0.19 6.33
C GLN A 174 4.88 1.46 6.98
N ARG A 175 5.30 2.38 6.16
CA ARG A 175 5.82 3.65 6.58
C ARG A 175 5.32 4.76 5.65
N THR A 176 4.61 5.71 6.22
CA THR A 176 4.24 6.94 5.52
C THR A 176 4.96 8.12 6.15
N ARG A 177 5.45 9.02 5.31
CA ARG A 177 6.02 10.28 5.71
C ARG A 177 5.52 11.39 4.79
N ALA A 178 4.55 12.16 5.25
CA ALA A 178 4.29 13.45 4.65
C ALA A 178 5.46 14.41 4.99
N ILE A 179 5.83 15.28 4.06
CA ILE A 179 7.00 16.16 4.21
C ILE A 179 6.86 17.08 5.44
N SER A 180 5.62 17.43 5.79
CA SER A 180 5.27 18.32 6.91
C SER A 180 4.88 17.61 8.22
N SER A 181 4.93 16.28 8.30
CA SER A 181 4.39 15.52 9.45
C SER A 181 5.39 14.52 10.03
N PRO A 182 5.21 14.12 11.30
CA PRO A 182 6.00 13.05 11.90
C PRO A 182 5.87 11.75 11.09
N ARG A 183 6.95 10.98 11.06
CA ARG A 183 6.97 9.66 10.45
C ARG A 183 6.06 8.70 11.21
N VAL A 184 5.14 8.05 10.50
CA VAL A 184 4.32 6.97 11.03
C VAL A 184 4.86 5.64 10.50
N VAL A 185 5.11 4.70 11.40
CA VAL A 185 5.52 3.33 11.08
C VAL A 185 4.53 2.38 11.73
N GLN A 186 3.99 1.47 10.96
CA GLN A 186 3.09 0.43 11.42
C GLN A 186 3.64 -0.93 10.99
N TRP A 187 3.41 -1.93 11.80
CA TRP A 187 3.90 -3.28 11.54
C TRP A 187 2.94 -4.33 12.10
N GLY A 188 2.97 -5.51 11.56
CA GLY A 188 2.16 -6.60 12.07
C GLY A 188 2.40 -7.93 11.37
N PRO A 189 1.93 -9.03 11.98
CA PRO A 189 1.91 -10.33 11.34
C PRO A 189 0.88 -10.38 10.21
N LEU A 190 1.14 -11.28 9.26
CA LEU A 190 0.21 -11.62 8.21
C LEU A 190 0.03 -13.13 8.07
N ILE A 191 -1.13 -13.52 7.57
CA ILE A 191 -1.43 -14.86 7.08
C ILE A 191 -2.08 -14.75 5.71
N GLY A 192 -1.59 -15.52 4.76
CA GLY A 192 -2.08 -15.56 3.38
C GLY A 192 -2.50 -16.96 2.96
N PHE A 193 -3.50 -17.03 2.10
CA PHE A 193 -4.03 -18.25 1.50
C PHE A 193 -4.14 -18.06 -0.01
N ASP A 194 -3.59 -19.00 -0.79
CA ASP A 194 -3.58 -18.97 -2.23
C ASP A 194 -4.20 -20.27 -2.77
N VAL A 195 -5.33 -20.15 -3.48
CA VAL A 195 -6.07 -21.30 -4.02
C VAL A 195 -6.46 -21.03 -5.46
N GLY A 196 -5.80 -21.74 -6.37
CA GLY A 196 -5.97 -21.52 -7.80
C GLY A 196 -5.61 -20.09 -8.19
N LYS A 197 -6.54 -19.35 -8.74
CA LYS A 197 -6.34 -17.94 -9.12
C LYS A 197 -6.75 -16.93 -8.03
N PHE A 198 -7.13 -17.38 -6.86
CA PHE A 198 -7.59 -16.53 -5.77
C PHE A 198 -6.57 -16.48 -4.65
N SER A 199 -6.43 -15.31 -4.05
CA SER A 199 -5.63 -15.07 -2.86
C SER A 199 -6.44 -14.34 -1.80
N LEU A 200 -6.16 -14.64 -0.54
CA LEU A 200 -6.71 -13.95 0.62
C LEU A 200 -5.58 -13.72 1.61
N THR A 201 -5.34 -12.47 2.01
CA THR A 201 -4.33 -12.14 3.01
C THR A 201 -4.96 -11.32 4.12
N ALA A 202 -4.69 -11.67 5.36
CA ALA A 202 -5.10 -10.90 6.53
C ALA A 202 -3.86 -10.39 7.27
N TYR A 203 -3.92 -9.14 7.68
CA TYR A 203 -2.88 -8.42 8.42
C TYR A 203 -3.45 -7.90 9.73
N TRP A 204 -2.68 -7.99 10.79
CA TRP A 204 -3.02 -7.38 12.08
C TRP A 204 -1.95 -6.36 12.44
N PHE A 205 -2.21 -5.10 12.13
CA PHE A 205 -1.27 -4.01 12.37
C PHE A 205 -1.29 -3.49 13.81
N ASN A 206 -0.08 -3.15 14.30
CA ASN A 206 0.17 -2.61 15.63
C ASN A 206 -0.43 -3.45 16.76
N PRO A 207 -0.19 -4.77 16.81
CA PRO A 207 -0.74 -5.63 17.85
C PRO A 207 -0.35 -5.14 19.26
N GLY A 208 -1.32 -5.08 20.15
CA GLY A 208 -1.13 -4.60 21.52
C GLY A 208 -1.19 -3.08 21.71
N GLN A 209 -1.40 -2.31 20.67
CA GLN A 209 -1.63 -0.86 20.74
C GLN A 209 -3.11 -0.56 20.56
N SER A 210 -3.90 -0.61 21.63
CA SER A 210 -5.37 -0.58 21.59
C SER A 210 -5.98 0.58 20.77
N ASP A 211 -5.29 1.72 20.69
CA ASP A 211 -5.79 2.92 20.00
C ASP A 211 -5.31 3.02 18.54
N ASN A 212 -4.28 2.25 18.17
CA ASN A 212 -3.65 2.31 16.85
C ASN A 212 -3.69 0.96 16.10
N GLN A 213 -4.26 -0.08 16.71
CA GLN A 213 -4.37 -1.37 16.04
C GLN A 213 -5.51 -1.39 15.03
N TYR A 214 -5.31 -2.09 13.94
CA TYR A 214 -6.34 -2.30 12.93
C TYR A 214 -6.07 -3.61 12.15
N TRP A 215 -7.08 -4.05 11.42
CA TRP A 215 -6.99 -5.17 10.51
C TRP A 215 -7.01 -4.68 9.07
N ALA A 216 -6.22 -5.33 8.22
CA ALA A 216 -6.40 -5.23 6.78
C ALA A 216 -6.65 -6.63 6.22
N VAL A 217 -7.58 -6.73 5.27
CA VAL A 217 -7.89 -8.00 4.59
C VAL A 217 -7.91 -7.72 3.09
N SER A 218 -7.01 -8.38 2.37
CA SER A 218 -6.89 -8.29 0.92
C SER A 218 -7.43 -9.56 0.27
N PHE A 219 -8.30 -9.39 -0.70
CA PHE A 219 -8.73 -10.45 -1.61
C PHE A 219 -8.24 -10.12 -3.02
N GLY A 220 -7.61 -11.09 -3.67
CA GLY A 220 -7.10 -10.97 -5.02
C GLY A 220 -7.60 -12.08 -5.93
N ALA A 221 -7.66 -11.79 -7.23
CA ALA A 221 -7.99 -12.75 -8.27
C ALA A 221 -7.16 -12.47 -9.54
N GLY A 222 -6.58 -13.52 -10.11
CA GLY A 222 -6.13 -13.54 -11.50
C GLY A 222 -7.35 -13.70 -12.43
N LEU A 223 -7.41 -12.93 -13.50
CA LEU A 223 -8.58 -12.85 -14.40
C LEU A 223 -8.31 -13.58 -15.73
#